data_1209771c198d5768dc3a3f436aafc6a3
#
_entry.id   1209771c198d5768dc3a3f436aafc6a3
#
_cell.length_a   1.000
_cell.length_b   1.000
_cell.length_c   1.000
_cell.angle_alpha   90.00
_cell.angle_beta   90.00
_cell.angle_gamma   90.00
#
_symmetry.space_group_name_H-M   'P 1'
#
loop_
_entity.id
_entity.type
_entity.pdbx_description
1 polymer ?
#
loop_
_entity_poly.entity_id
_entity_poly.type
_entity_poly.pdbx_seq_one_letter_code
_entity_poly.pdbx_strand_id
1 'polypeptide(L)'
;SYFTFFLMDKFGVSVQTSQLCLFVFLAAFAIGTVAGGMLGDKFGRKYVIWFSILGAAPFTIAMPFVNFTWTIICTFLSGLIIASAFSSIVVYATDLMPDKVGLIAGIFFGLMFGLGGLGSAFFGWLADKTSIEFIFQVSAFLPLLGIIAGFLPNTQKKSIEETDELTDIEDKQI
;
A
#
# COMPACT_ATOMS: atom_id res chain seq x y z
N SER A 1 11.00 8.45 -12.01
CA SER A 1 10.83 7.54 -10.84
C SER A 1 12.18 7.01 -10.39
N TYR A 2 12.46 6.99 -9.09
CA TYR A 2 13.71 6.40 -8.56
C TYR A 2 13.86 4.92 -8.93
N PHE A 3 12.77 4.20 -9.10
CA PHE A 3 12.80 2.82 -9.56
C PHE A 3 13.44 2.66 -10.94
N THR A 4 13.13 3.55 -11.89
CA THR A 4 13.77 3.51 -13.22
C THR A 4 15.26 3.81 -13.15
N PHE A 5 15.68 4.77 -12.32
CA PHE A 5 17.10 5.05 -12.10
C PHE A 5 17.83 3.89 -11.44
N PHE A 6 17.23 3.25 -10.44
CA PHE A 6 17.78 2.07 -9.81
C PHE A 6 18.00 0.92 -10.81
N LEU A 7 17.05 0.66 -11.69
CA LEU A 7 17.19 -0.38 -12.70
C LEU A 7 18.30 -0.09 -13.71
N MET A 8 18.44 1.17 -14.13
CA MET A 8 19.51 1.59 -15.04
C MET A 8 20.88 1.51 -14.37
N ASP A 9 20.99 1.99 -13.14
CA ASP A 9 22.25 2.01 -12.39
C ASP A 9 22.73 0.61 -12.02
N LYS A 10 21.85 -0.23 -11.50
CA LYS A 10 22.21 -1.57 -11.01
C LYS A 10 22.36 -2.60 -12.12
N PHE A 11 21.49 -2.56 -13.13
CA PHE A 11 21.43 -3.62 -14.16
C PHE A 11 21.87 -3.14 -15.55
N GLY A 12 22.20 -1.85 -15.71
CA GLY A 12 22.64 -1.30 -17.00
C GLY A 12 21.58 -1.36 -18.10
N VAL A 13 20.29 -1.46 -17.75
CA VAL A 13 19.19 -1.59 -18.72
C VAL A 13 18.90 -0.26 -19.42
N SER A 14 18.34 -0.33 -20.62
CA SER A 14 17.93 0.87 -21.36
C SER A 14 16.77 1.61 -20.67
N VAL A 15 16.64 2.89 -20.99
CA VAL A 15 15.51 3.72 -20.51
C VAL A 15 14.17 3.09 -20.88
N GLN A 16 14.05 2.53 -22.08
CA GLN A 16 12.82 1.88 -22.54
C GLN A 16 12.48 0.64 -21.68
N THR A 17 13.47 -0.19 -21.38
CA THR A 17 13.28 -1.37 -20.53
C THR A 17 12.89 -0.98 -19.12
N SER A 18 13.51 0.05 -18.54
CA SER A 18 13.18 0.52 -17.19
C SER A 18 11.75 1.11 -17.12
N GLN A 19 11.30 1.79 -18.17
CA GLN A 19 9.92 2.29 -18.27
C GLN A 19 8.90 1.16 -18.44
N LEU A 20 9.23 0.10 -19.19
CA LEU A 20 8.40 -1.11 -19.26
C LEU A 20 8.24 -1.77 -17.89
N CYS A 21 9.31 -1.87 -17.11
CA CYS A 21 9.23 -2.39 -15.74
C CYS A 21 8.37 -1.50 -14.84
N LEU A 22 8.44 -0.18 -15.00
CA LEU A 22 7.55 0.74 -14.30
C LEU A 22 6.09 0.55 -14.70
N PHE A 23 5.83 0.32 -16.00
CA PHE A 23 4.48 0.01 -16.47
C PHE A 23 3.94 -1.28 -15.85
N VAL A 24 4.75 -2.34 -15.78
CA VAL A 24 4.39 -3.60 -15.11
C VAL A 24 4.03 -3.36 -13.63
N PHE A 25 4.80 -2.53 -12.93
CA PHE A 25 4.49 -2.14 -11.56
C PHE A 25 3.15 -1.41 -11.45
N LEU A 26 2.89 -0.42 -12.32
CA LEU A 26 1.65 0.34 -12.30
C LEU A 26 0.44 -0.52 -12.68
N ALA A 27 0.60 -1.46 -13.62
CA ALA A 27 -0.45 -2.43 -13.96
C ALA A 27 -0.76 -3.36 -12.77
N ALA A 28 0.27 -3.88 -12.10
CA ALA A 28 0.12 -4.65 -10.88
C ALA A 28 -0.58 -3.85 -9.78
N PHE A 29 -0.23 -2.57 -9.64
CA PHE A 29 -0.84 -1.67 -8.67
C PHE A 29 -2.34 -1.47 -8.98
N ALA A 30 -2.72 -1.25 -10.23
CA ALA A 30 -4.12 -1.12 -10.62
C ALA A 30 -4.93 -2.40 -10.32
N ILE A 31 -4.39 -3.58 -10.69
CA ILE A 31 -5.02 -4.88 -10.39
C ILE A 31 -5.13 -5.08 -8.88
N GLY A 32 -4.08 -4.79 -8.13
CA GLY A 32 -4.04 -4.92 -6.67
C GLY A 32 -5.06 -4.03 -5.97
N THR A 33 -5.30 -2.82 -6.47
CA THR A 33 -6.31 -1.90 -5.92
C THR A 33 -7.72 -2.49 -6.04
N VAL A 34 -8.08 -3.04 -7.20
CA VAL A 34 -9.38 -3.69 -7.41
C VAL A 34 -9.50 -4.95 -6.56
N ALA A 35 -8.49 -5.81 -6.59
CA ALA A 35 -8.48 -7.03 -5.80
C ALA A 35 -8.56 -6.75 -4.29
N GLY A 36 -7.86 -5.72 -3.82
CA GLY A 36 -7.85 -5.31 -2.42
C GLY A 36 -9.21 -4.83 -1.92
N GLY A 37 -9.97 -4.13 -2.77
CA GLY A 37 -11.35 -3.76 -2.46
C GLY A 37 -12.22 -5.00 -2.22
N MET A 38 -12.24 -5.92 -3.18
CA MET A 38 -13.02 -7.17 -3.08
C MET A 38 -12.59 -8.07 -1.90
N LEU A 39 -11.29 -8.17 -1.64
CA LEU A 39 -10.76 -8.95 -0.51
C LEU A 39 -11.08 -8.30 0.83
N GLY A 40 -11.03 -6.96 0.88
CA GLY A 40 -11.38 -6.19 2.07
C GLY A 40 -12.84 -6.39 2.49
N ASP A 41 -13.75 -6.42 1.53
CA ASP A 41 -15.16 -6.68 1.77
C ASP A 41 -15.44 -8.12 2.24
N LYS A 42 -14.67 -9.10 1.74
CA LYS A 42 -14.87 -10.52 2.05
C LYS A 42 -14.19 -10.97 3.35
N PHE A 43 -12.96 -10.57 3.58
CA PHE A 43 -12.12 -11.06 4.70
C PHE A 43 -11.97 -10.06 5.84
N GLY A 44 -12.45 -8.83 5.65
CA GLY A 44 -12.28 -7.75 6.60
C GLY A 44 -11.07 -6.86 6.27
N ARG A 45 -11.33 -5.56 6.22
CA ARG A 45 -10.37 -4.53 5.78
C ARG A 45 -9.11 -4.50 6.62
N LYS A 46 -9.23 -4.63 7.94
CA LYS A 46 -8.08 -4.71 8.85
C LYS A 46 -7.12 -5.84 8.51
N TYR A 47 -7.65 -7.03 8.22
CA TYR A 47 -6.82 -8.20 7.89
C TYR A 47 -6.11 -8.03 6.54
N VAL A 48 -6.79 -7.45 5.54
CA VAL A 48 -6.18 -7.16 4.24
C VAL A 48 -5.06 -6.13 4.36
N ILE A 49 -5.25 -5.07 5.16
CA ILE A 49 -4.22 -4.07 5.44
C ILE A 49 -2.98 -4.74 6.07
N TRP A 50 -3.19 -5.56 7.09
CA TRP A 50 -2.11 -6.25 7.79
C TRP A 50 -1.36 -7.22 6.89
N PHE A 51 -2.11 -8.06 6.20
CA PHE A 51 -1.54 -9.05 5.27
C PHE A 51 -0.77 -8.36 4.14
N SER A 52 -1.27 -7.25 3.64
CA SER A 52 -0.62 -6.51 2.56
C SER A 52 0.69 -5.87 3.01
N ILE A 53 0.72 -5.26 4.18
CA ILE A 53 1.94 -4.61 4.69
C ILE A 53 3.01 -5.66 4.99
N LEU A 54 2.67 -6.71 5.74
CA LEU A 54 3.61 -7.78 6.09
C LEU A 54 3.98 -8.64 4.88
N GLY A 55 3.01 -8.89 3.97
CA GLY A 55 3.23 -9.67 2.76
C GLY A 55 4.12 -8.95 1.73
N ALA A 56 4.07 -7.64 1.67
CA ALA A 56 4.93 -6.86 0.77
C ALA A 56 6.38 -6.76 1.28
N ALA A 57 6.59 -6.77 2.60
CA ALA A 57 7.91 -6.58 3.22
C ALA A 57 8.99 -7.53 2.68
N PRO A 58 8.79 -8.87 2.58
CA PRO A 58 9.83 -9.77 2.07
C PRO A 58 10.21 -9.48 0.62
N PHE A 59 9.25 -9.09 -0.22
CA PHE A 59 9.52 -8.77 -1.63
C PHE A 59 10.24 -7.44 -1.79
N THR A 60 9.88 -6.43 -1.01
CA THR A 60 10.56 -5.13 -1.04
C THR A 60 11.98 -5.23 -0.48
N ILE A 61 12.20 -6.01 0.59
CA ILE A 61 13.53 -6.23 1.17
C ILE A 61 14.41 -7.05 0.22
N ALA A 62 13.86 -8.05 -0.47
CA ALA A 62 14.61 -8.87 -1.41
C ALA A 62 15.04 -8.11 -2.68
N MET A 63 14.25 -7.13 -3.12
CA MET A 63 14.44 -6.42 -4.39
C MET A 63 15.87 -5.87 -4.61
N PRO A 64 16.55 -5.24 -3.64
CA PRO A 64 17.91 -4.73 -3.84
C PRO A 64 18.98 -5.82 -3.95
N PHE A 65 18.70 -7.07 -3.58
CA PHE A 65 19.69 -8.14 -3.46
C PHE A 65 19.55 -9.22 -4.52
N VAL A 66 18.53 -9.16 -5.37
CA VAL A 66 18.25 -10.20 -6.38
C VAL A 66 18.61 -9.77 -7.80
N ASN A 67 18.60 -10.74 -8.75
CA ASN A 67 18.84 -10.51 -10.17
C ASN A 67 17.70 -9.75 -10.83
N PHE A 68 17.93 -9.20 -12.03
CA PHE A 68 16.96 -8.42 -12.80
C PHE A 68 15.58 -9.10 -12.92
N THR A 69 15.55 -10.38 -13.31
CA THR A 69 14.30 -11.13 -13.47
C THR A 69 13.51 -11.23 -12.15
N TRP A 70 14.20 -11.55 -11.07
CA TRP A 70 13.59 -11.61 -9.73
C TRP A 70 13.17 -10.23 -9.23
N THR A 71 13.92 -9.18 -9.58
CA THR A 71 13.53 -7.80 -9.26
C THR A 71 12.19 -7.44 -9.90
N ILE A 72 11.96 -7.82 -11.17
CA ILE A 72 10.67 -7.59 -11.83
C ILE A 72 9.53 -8.34 -11.13
N ILE A 73 9.76 -9.62 -10.79
CA ILE A 73 8.77 -10.44 -10.08
C ILE A 73 8.45 -9.85 -8.71
N CYS A 74 9.46 -9.47 -7.93
CA CYS A 74 9.28 -8.83 -6.63
C CYS A 74 8.55 -7.49 -6.77
N THR A 75 8.87 -6.70 -7.79
CA THR A 75 8.20 -5.43 -8.10
C THR A 75 6.73 -5.64 -8.41
N PHE A 76 6.40 -6.62 -9.24
CA PHE A 76 5.02 -6.95 -9.58
C PHE A 76 4.23 -7.38 -8.33
N LEU A 77 4.76 -8.32 -7.56
CA LEU A 77 4.10 -8.84 -6.35
C LEU A 77 3.96 -7.76 -5.28
N SER A 78 5.02 -6.98 -5.02
CA SER A 78 4.97 -5.90 -4.03
C SER A 78 3.97 -4.82 -4.45
N GLY A 79 3.94 -4.43 -5.73
CA GLY A 79 2.98 -3.47 -6.27
C GLY A 79 1.53 -3.92 -6.09
N LEU A 80 1.24 -5.18 -6.43
CA LEU A 80 -0.09 -5.77 -6.27
C LEU A 80 -0.52 -5.83 -4.79
N ILE A 81 0.38 -6.27 -3.92
CA ILE A 81 0.10 -6.44 -2.49
C ILE A 81 -0.07 -5.07 -1.80
N ILE A 82 0.82 -4.10 -2.05
CA ILE A 82 0.73 -2.75 -1.47
C ILE A 82 -0.54 -2.04 -1.93
N ALA A 83 -0.90 -2.17 -3.20
CA ALA A 83 -2.10 -1.55 -3.75
C ALA A 83 -3.39 -2.09 -3.11
N SER A 84 -3.42 -3.37 -2.72
CA SER A 84 -4.55 -3.94 -2.00
C SER A 84 -4.78 -3.31 -0.63
N ALA A 85 -3.70 -2.92 0.07
CA ALA A 85 -3.78 -2.16 1.31
C ALA A 85 -4.36 -0.77 1.08
N PHE A 86 -3.95 -0.08 0.03
CA PHE A 86 -4.41 1.29 -0.27
C PHE A 86 -5.93 1.38 -0.37
N SER A 87 -6.56 0.52 -1.17
CA SER A 87 -8.01 0.45 -1.31
C SER A 87 -8.68 0.18 0.05
N SER A 88 -8.21 -0.82 0.78
CA SER A 88 -8.77 -1.20 2.08
C SER A 88 -8.62 -0.10 3.14
N ILE A 89 -7.51 0.66 3.13
CA ILE A 89 -7.28 1.78 4.08
C ILE A 89 -8.28 2.90 3.85
N VAL A 90 -8.49 3.32 2.61
CA VAL A 90 -9.41 4.42 2.28
C VAL A 90 -10.83 4.06 2.70
N VAL A 91 -11.29 2.86 2.35
CA VAL A 91 -12.64 2.40 2.70
C VAL A 91 -12.78 2.22 4.21
N TYR A 92 -11.78 1.62 4.87
CA TYR A 92 -11.76 1.49 6.34
C TYR A 92 -11.91 2.86 7.04
N ALA A 93 -11.19 3.87 6.56
CA ALA A 93 -11.25 5.21 7.14
C ALA A 93 -12.62 5.89 6.90
N THR A 94 -13.23 5.67 5.73
CA THR A 94 -14.56 6.20 5.43
C THR A 94 -15.67 5.51 6.24
N ASP A 95 -15.53 4.24 6.56
CA ASP A 95 -16.45 3.51 7.43
C ASP A 95 -16.44 4.00 8.87
N LEU A 96 -15.29 4.48 9.35
CA LEU A 96 -15.20 5.06 10.70
C LEU A 96 -15.96 6.39 10.84
N MET A 97 -16.14 7.13 9.75
CA MET A 97 -16.84 8.42 9.75
C MET A 97 -17.69 8.57 8.47
N PRO A 98 -18.81 7.87 8.37
CA PRO A 98 -19.65 7.86 7.15
C PRO A 98 -20.21 9.25 6.79
N ASP A 99 -20.41 10.14 7.78
CA ASP A 99 -20.91 11.50 7.54
C ASP A 99 -19.86 12.45 6.93
N LYS A 100 -18.57 12.06 6.90
CA LYS A 100 -17.44 12.90 6.48
C LYS A 100 -16.56 12.29 5.41
N VAL A 101 -17.12 11.46 4.54
CA VAL A 101 -16.39 10.71 3.50
C VAL A 101 -15.49 11.62 2.64
N GLY A 102 -16.02 12.77 2.20
CA GLY A 102 -15.26 13.72 1.38
C GLY A 102 -14.06 14.33 2.12
N LEU A 103 -14.22 14.66 3.40
CA LEU A 103 -13.14 15.19 4.23
C LEU A 103 -12.04 14.13 4.43
N ILE A 104 -12.41 12.90 4.75
CA ILE A 104 -11.47 11.79 4.96
C ILE A 104 -10.71 11.50 3.68
N ALA A 105 -11.40 11.33 2.55
CA ALA A 105 -10.76 11.11 1.26
C ALA A 105 -9.79 12.26 0.92
N GLY A 106 -10.20 13.51 1.13
CA GLY A 106 -9.36 14.68 0.90
C GLY A 106 -8.09 14.68 1.76
N ILE A 107 -8.19 14.34 3.04
CA ILE A 107 -7.04 14.25 3.96
C ILE A 107 -6.12 13.12 3.51
N PHE A 108 -6.64 11.91 3.23
CA PHE A 108 -5.83 10.78 2.81
C PHE A 108 -5.09 11.05 1.49
N PHE A 109 -5.79 11.53 0.47
CA PHE A 109 -5.17 11.88 -0.81
C PHE A 109 -4.19 13.05 -0.66
N GLY A 110 -4.56 14.09 0.09
CA GLY A 110 -3.69 15.24 0.35
C GLY A 110 -2.41 14.86 1.07
N LEU A 111 -2.51 14.06 2.13
CA LEU A 111 -1.34 13.55 2.85
C LEU A 111 -0.49 12.62 1.99
N MET A 112 -1.12 11.71 1.23
CA MET A 112 -0.40 10.76 0.37
C MET A 112 0.43 11.48 -0.69
N PHE A 113 -0.16 12.42 -1.41
CA PHE A 113 0.56 13.19 -2.43
C PHE A 113 1.54 14.20 -1.81
N GLY A 114 1.16 14.86 -0.72
CA GLY A 114 2.01 15.82 0.00
C GLY A 114 3.24 15.15 0.61
N LEU A 115 3.06 14.08 1.38
CA LEU A 115 4.17 13.33 1.97
C LEU A 115 4.99 12.59 0.89
N GLY A 116 4.34 12.10 -0.17
CA GLY A 116 5.01 11.51 -1.32
C GLY A 116 5.94 12.51 -2.02
N GLY A 117 5.47 13.74 -2.22
CA GLY A 117 6.28 14.83 -2.78
C GLY A 117 7.47 15.21 -1.90
N LEU A 118 7.22 15.41 -0.60
CA LEU A 118 8.29 15.71 0.38
C LEU A 118 9.28 14.54 0.50
N GLY A 119 8.79 13.32 0.56
CA GLY A 119 9.62 12.12 0.57
C GLY A 119 10.50 12.00 -0.68
N SER A 120 9.93 12.27 -1.86
CA SER A 120 10.68 12.28 -3.11
C SER A 120 11.79 13.34 -3.11
N ALA A 121 11.51 14.54 -2.61
CA ALA A 121 12.51 15.59 -2.51
C ALA A 121 13.63 15.23 -1.52
N PHE A 122 13.27 14.67 -0.37
CA PHE A 122 14.23 14.22 0.65
C PHE A 122 15.11 13.08 0.13
N PHE A 123 14.52 12.06 -0.46
CA PHE A 123 15.28 10.94 -1.04
C PHE A 123 16.10 11.35 -2.25
N GLY A 124 15.66 12.35 -3.04
CA GLY A 124 16.45 12.93 -4.11
C GLY A 124 17.72 13.60 -3.58
N TRP A 125 17.57 14.46 -2.59
CA TRP A 125 18.72 15.10 -1.94
C TRP A 125 19.67 14.07 -1.29
N LEU A 126 19.13 13.00 -0.71
CA LEU A 126 19.94 11.94 -0.13
C LEU A 126 20.65 11.12 -1.21
N ALA A 127 20.01 10.89 -2.37
CA ALA A 127 20.61 10.19 -3.51
C ALA A 127 21.84 10.90 -4.05
N ASP A 128 21.76 12.24 -4.13
CA ASP A 128 22.88 13.06 -4.61
C ASP A 128 24.10 12.98 -3.67
N LYS A 129 23.88 12.64 -2.38
CA LYS A 129 24.94 12.53 -1.37
C LYS A 129 25.44 11.10 -1.12
N THR A 130 24.67 10.10 -1.50
CA THR A 130 24.99 8.69 -1.24
C THR A 130 24.98 7.87 -2.53
N SER A 131 23.99 7.02 -2.70
CA SER A 131 23.72 6.27 -3.92
C SER A 131 22.24 5.91 -4.02
N ILE A 132 21.77 5.69 -5.24
CA ILE A 132 20.40 5.24 -5.48
C ILE A 132 20.16 3.86 -4.85
N GLU A 133 21.16 2.99 -4.87
CA GLU A 133 21.07 1.66 -4.27
C GLU A 133 20.89 1.72 -2.75
N PHE A 134 21.61 2.60 -2.06
CA PHE A 134 21.45 2.82 -0.63
C PHE A 134 20.03 3.28 -0.27
N ILE A 135 19.47 4.19 -1.07
CA ILE A 135 18.09 4.65 -0.86
C ILE A 135 17.09 3.52 -1.03
N PHE A 136 17.27 2.66 -2.03
CA PHE A 136 16.43 1.49 -2.22
C PHE A 136 16.51 0.53 -1.03
N GLN A 137 17.71 0.30 -0.49
CA GLN A 137 17.88 -0.51 0.71
C GLN A 137 17.15 0.08 1.91
N VAL A 138 17.31 1.37 2.18
CA VAL A 138 16.61 2.05 3.28
C VAL A 138 15.10 2.03 3.08
N SER A 139 14.63 2.31 1.87
CA SER A 139 13.19 2.33 1.54
C SER A 139 12.56 0.95 1.63
N ALA A 140 13.33 -0.13 1.42
CA ALA A 140 12.86 -1.51 1.53
C ALA A 140 12.38 -1.87 2.95
N PHE A 141 12.88 -1.17 3.99
CA PHE A 141 12.47 -1.37 5.38
C PHE A 141 11.25 -0.54 5.78
N LEU A 142 10.83 0.45 4.98
CA LEU A 142 9.66 1.28 5.29
C LEU A 142 8.36 0.49 5.51
N PRO A 143 8.06 -0.59 4.78
CA PRO A 143 6.86 -1.39 5.03
C PRO A 143 6.80 -1.98 6.44
N LEU A 144 7.94 -2.20 7.11
CA LEU A 144 7.98 -2.69 8.48
C LEU A 144 7.38 -1.70 9.49
N LEU A 145 7.40 -0.40 9.19
CA LEU A 145 6.71 0.61 10.00
C LEU A 145 5.18 0.37 10.01
N GLY A 146 4.67 -0.31 9.00
CA GLY A 146 3.26 -0.69 8.91
C GLY A 146 2.80 -1.70 9.98
N ILE A 147 3.72 -2.30 10.75
CA ILE A 147 3.38 -3.14 11.92
C ILE A 147 2.48 -2.38 12.90
N ILE A 148 2.61 -1.06 12.97
CA ILE A 148 1.74 -0.18 13.77
C ILE A 148 0.26 -0.33 13.37
N ALA A 149 -0.04 -0.71 12.13
CA ALA A 149 -1.40 -1.00 11.69
C ALA A 149 -2.09 -2.14 12.48
N GLY A 150 -1.32 -2.96 13.21
CA GLY A 150 -1.86 -3.97 14.11
C GLY A 150 -2.72 -3.44 15.24
N PHE A 151 -2.51 -2.21 15.62
CA PHE A 151 -3.28 -1.54 16.67
C PHE A 151 -4.61 -0.94 16.18
N LEU A 152 -4.94 -1.05 14.87
CA LEU A 152 -6.22 -0.57 14.37
C LEU A 152 -7.40 -1.37 14.95
N PRO A 153 -8.50 -0.71 15.37
CA PRO A 153 -9.72 -1.39 15.82
C PRO A 153 -10.40 -2.16 14.68
N ASN A 154 -11.15 -3.21 15.01
CA ASN A 154 -11.89 -4.00 14.02
C ASN A 154 -13.30 -3.42 13.82
N THR A 155 -13.55 -2.75 12.69
CA THR A 155 -14.83 -2.08 12.39
C THR A 155 -15.95 -3.05 12.02
N GLN A 156 -15.63 -4.22 11.46
CA GLN A 156 -16.66 -5.20 11.09
C GLN A 156 -17.44 -5.73 12.31
N LYS A 157 -16.77 -5.87 13.45
CA LYS A 157 -17.41 -6.38 14.66
C LYS A 157 -18.45 -5.39 15.19
N LYS A 158 -18.19 -4.09 15.04
CA LYS A 158 -19.08 -3.03 15.51
C LYS A 158 -20.38 -2.94 14.68
N SER A 159 -20.31 -3.13 13.36
CA SER A 159 -21.50 -3.12 12.50
C SER A 159 -22.40 -4.33 12.73
N ILE A 160 -21.85 -5.50 13.08
CA ILE A 160 -22.64 -6.69 13.40
C ILE A 160 -23.35 -6.50 14.75
N GLU A 161 -22.65 -6.01 15.77
CA GLU A 161 -23.24 -5.74 17.10
C GLU A 161 -24.37 -4.70 17.02
N GLU A 162 -24.20 -3.66 16.19
CA GLU A 162 -25.20 -2.62 15.99
C GLU A 162 -26.44 -3.12 15.22
N THR A 163 -26.25 -4.06 14.29
CA THR A 163 -27.35 -4.71 13.55
C THR A 163 -28.11 -5.70 14.45
N ASP A 164 -27.39 -6.45 15.29
CA ASP A 164 -28.00 -7.37 16.24
C ASP A 164 -28.80 -6.63 17.33
N GLU A 165 -28.30 -5.48 17.84
CA GLU A 165 -29.04 -4.64 18.77
C GLU A 165 -30.33 -4.05 18.15
N LEU A 166 -30.28 -3.63 16.87
CA LEU A 166 -31.46 -3.09 16.19
C LEU A 166 -32.53 -4.17 15.96
N THR A 167 -32.13 -5.40 15.59
CA THR A 167 -33.06 -6.53 15.44
C THR A 167 -33.67 -6.95 16.78
N ASP A 168 -32.90 -6.94 17.87
CA ASP A 168 -33.41 -7.24 19.22
C ASP A 168 -34.42 -6.19 19.73
N ILE A 169 -34.29 -4.94 19.31
CA ILE A 169 -35.23 -3.86 19.64
C ILE A 169 -36.53 -3.98 18.85
N GLU A 170 -36.45 -4.34 17.55
CA GLU A 170 -37.62 -4.58 16.71
C GLU A 170 -38.45 -5.76 17.23
N ASP A 171 -37.81 -6.88 17.58
CA ASP A 171 -38.50 -8.07 18.12
C ASP A 171 -39.17 -7.85 19.48
N LYS A 172 -38.74 -6.87 20.26
CA LYS A 172 -39.36 -6.52 21.55
C LYS A 172 -40.53 -5.52 21.44
N GLN A 173 -40.76 -4.95 20.27
CA GLN A 173 -41.87 -4.01 20.00
C GLN A 173 -43.07 -4.66 19.31
N ILE A 174 -42.98 -5.92 18.93
CA ILE A 174 -44.09 -6.74 18.40
C ILE A 174 -44.64 -7.63 19.51
#